data_5218324380c050fe88e0b988f8cdbecd
#
_entry.id   5218324380c050fe88e0b988f8cdbecd
#
_cell.length_a   1.000
_cell.length_b   1.000
_cell.length_c   1.000
_cell.angle_alpha   90.00
_cell.angle_beta   90.00
_cell.angle_gamma   90.00
#
_symmetry.space_group_name_H-M   'P 1'
#
loop_
_entity.id
_entity.type
_entity.pdbx_description
1 polymer ?
#
loop_
_entity_poly.entity_id
_entity_poly.type
_entity_poly.pdbx_seq_one_letter_code
_entity_poly.pdbx_strand_id
1 'polypeptide(L)'
;MNTIIPAPLIVLVILILPFSVLSCASQPPRAELADGRLRPCPSSPNCVSSEGDGASSRIEPLTFKGPPEKAWADLKEMLRQMGGTTQKEQDGYLWATFTTRIFRFVDDVEFRLVPGDGLIHVRSGSRVGYSDFGVNRRRVERLRAMFYHVRDEKTRAEPDV
;
A
#
# COMPACT_ATOMS: atom_id res chain seq x y z
N MET A 1 37.42 75.82 8.50
CA MET A 1 37.91 74.41 8.68
C MET A 1 36.70 73.60 9.11
N ASN A 2 36.01 72.96 8.13
CA ASN A 2 34.83 72.15 8.41
C ASN A 2 35.24 70.67 8.36
N THR A 3 35.23 70.05 9.51
CA THR A 3 35.54 68.63 9.67
C THR A 3 34.27 67.80 9.40
N ILE A 4 34.22 67.08 8.26
CA ILE A 4 33.11 66.19 7.91
C ILE A 4 33.38 64.86 8.58
N ILE A 5 32.48 64.48 9.52
CA ILE A 5 32.50 63.18 10.21
C ILE A 5 31.83 62.15 9.25
N PRO A 6 32.48 61.05 8.86
CA PRO A 6 31.82 60.01 8.09
C PRO A 6 30.88 59.16 8.95
N ALA A 7 29.68 58.96 8.43
CA ALA A 7 28.67 58.09 9.06
C ALA A 7 29.13 56.63 9.09
N PRO A 8 28.81 55.87 10.15
CA PRO A 8 29.18 54.45 10.26
C PRO A 8 28.33 53.61 9.27
N LEU A 9 29.02 52.83 8.49
CA LEU A 9 28.44 51.84 7.60
C LEU A 9 27.83 50.73 8.46
N ILE A 10 26.49 50.66 8.57
CA ILE A 10 25.80 49.58 9.22
C ILE A 10 25.81 48.39 8.25
N VAL A 11 26.72 47.44 8.48
CA VAL A 11 26.74 46.16 7.81
C VAL A 11 25.65 45.30 8.38
N LEU A 12 24.51 45.21 7.69
CA LEU A 12 23.43 44.29 8.04
C LEU A 12 23.85 42.86 7.65
N VAL A 13 24.38 42.14 8.58
CA VAL A 13 24.65 40.69 8.44
C VAL A 13 23.31 39.96 8.50
N ILE A 14 22.71 39.65 7.35
CA ILE A 14 21.57 38.77 7.25
C ILE A 14 22.07 37.35 7.52
N LEU A 15 21.83 36.86 8.73
CA LEU A 15 22.09 35.47 9.12
C LEU A 15 21.06 34.58 8.40
N ILE A 16 21.42 34.06 7.23
CA ILE A 16 20.62 33.06 6.52
C ILE A 16 20.78 31.75 7.30
N LEU A 17 19.85 31.49 8.23
CA LEU A 17 19.71 30.18 8.85
C LEU A 17 19.25 29.20 7.75
N PRO A 18 19.99 28.11 7.49
CA PRO A 18 19.49 27.08 6.61
C PRO A 18 18.26 26.46 7.28
N PHE A 19 17.09 26.75 6.72
CA PHE A 19 15.87 26.02 7.08
C PHE A 19 16.05 24.58 6.60
N SER A 20 16.64 23.75 7.44
CA SER A 20 16.67 22.31 7.21
C SER A 20 15.23 21.82 7.24
N VAL A 21 14.59 21.77 6.09
CA VAL A 21 13.35 21.03 5.88
C VAL A 21 13.66 19.57 6.16
N LEU A 22 13.40 19.18 7.42
CA LEU A 22 13.40 17.78 7.83
C LEU A 22 12.26 17.13 7.02
N SER A 23 12.62 16.68 5.82
CA SER A 23 11.72 15.88 5.01
C SER A 23 11.46 14.60 5.80
N CYS A 24 10.31 14.51 6.45
CA CYS A 24 9.78 13.25 6.95
C CYS A 24 9.45 12.38 5.72
N ALA A 25 10.48 11.91 5.04
CA ALA A 25 10.34 10.81 4.11
C ALA A 25 9.95 9.61 4.97
N SER A 26 8.67 9.30 5.02
CA SER A 26 8.19 8.03 5.56
C SER A 26 8.95 6.95 4.82
N GLN A 27 9.80 6.22 5.53
CA GLN A 27 10.50 5.07 4.93
C GLN A 27 9.43 4.16 4.32
N PRO A 28 9.64 3.67 3.10
CA PRO A 28 8.73 2.68 2.55
C PRO A 28 8.64 1.54 3.56
N PRO A 29 7.44 1.04 3.85
CA PRO A 29 7.32 -0.10 4.74
C PRO A 29 8.24 -1.20 4.21
N ARG A 30 8.90 -1.89 5.10
CA ARG A 30 9.67 -3.09 4.70
C ARG A 30 8.65 -4.07 4.15
N ALA A 31 8.55 -4.14 2.83
CA ALA A 31 7.68 -5.06 2.11
C ALA A 31 8.28 -6.47 2.20
N GLU A 32 8.04 -7.12 3.34
CA GLU A 32 8.55 -8.45 3.67
C GLU A 32 7.57 -9.11 4.62
N LEU A 33 7.47 -10.42 4.52
CA LEU A 33 6.74 -11.20 5.50
C LEU A 33 7.45 -11.13 6.87
N ALA A 34 6.67 -11.10 7.93
CA ALA A 34 7.13 -11.27 9.29
C ALA A 34 6.76 -12.69 9.73
N ASP A 35 7.75 -13.52 10.03
CA ASP A 35 7.56 -14.93 10.43
C ASP A 35 6.67 -15.72 9.44
N GLY A 36 6.87 -15.46 8.13
CA GLY A 36 6.12 -16.13 7.07
C GLY A 36 4.67 -15.63 6.89
N ARG A 37 4.27 -14.55 7.56
CA ARG A 37 2.94 -13.94 7.51
C ARG A 37 3.00 -12.47 7.10
N LEU A 38 1.88 -11.93 6.63
CA LEU A 38 1.73 -10.50 6.42
C LEU A 38 1.84 -9.76 7.77
N ARG A 39 2.50 -8.60 7.76
CA ARG A 39 2.66 -7.81 8.98
C ARG A 39 1.32 -7.39 9.57
N PRO A 40 1.20 -7.29 10.89
CA PRO A 40 0.00 -6.76 11.52
C PRO A 40 -0.27 -5.32 11.10
N CYS A 41 -1.53 -4.92 11.12
CA CYS A 41 -1.91 -3.53 10.99
C CYS A 41 -1.49 -2.72 12.22
N PRO A 42 -1.14 -1.44 12.05
CA PRO A 42 -0.96 -0.53 13.19
C PRO A 42 -2.28 -0.29 13.93
N SER A 43 -2.25 0.36 15.07
CA SER A 43 -3.45 0.73 15.83
C SER A 43 -4.31 1.81 15.15
N SER A 44 -3.76 2.51 14.16
CA SER A 44 -4.50 3.51 13.39
C SER A 44 -5.49 2.87 12.40
N PRO A 45 -6.70 3.44 12.22
CA PRO A 45 -7.74 2.86 11.38
C PRO A 45 -7.50 3.16 9.88
N ASN A 46 -6.29 2.96 9.39
CA ASN A 46 -5.87 3.18 8.00
C ASN A 46 -5.29 1.91 7.36
N CYS A 47 -5.60 0.74 7.93
CA CYS A 47 -5.11 -0.54 7.47
C CYS A 47 -6.15 -1.64 7.69
N VAL A 48 -6.19 -2.60 6.77
CA VAL A 48 -6.93 -3.86 6.90
C VAL A 48 -6.02 -5.05 6.59
N SER A 49 -6.25 -6.18 7.25
CA SER A 49 -5.47 -7.41 7.04
C SER A 49 -6.31 -8.65 7.29
N SER A 50 -6.12 -9.67 6.47
CA SER A 50 -6.73 -10.99 6.67
C SER A 50 -5.94 -11.89 7.63
N GLU A 51 -4.77 -11.45 8.08
CA GLU A 51 -3.94 -12.15 9.05
C GLU A 51 -3.81 -11.38 10.37
N GLY A 52 -4.58 -10.31 10.55
CA GLY A 52 -4.57 -9.49 11.76
C GLY A 52 -5.66 -9.90 12.76
N ASP A 53 -5.40 -9.67 14.05
CA ASP A 53 -6.31 -10.02 15.15
C ASP A 53 -7.26 -8.89 15.55
N GLY A 54 -7.05 -7.68 15.02
CA GLY A 54 -7.87 -6.50 15.34
C GLY A 54 -9.23 -6.55 14.68
N ALA A 55 -10.32 -6.54 15.46
CA ALA A 55 -11.69 -6.62 14.93
C ALA A 55 -12.02 -5.54 13.88
N SER A 56 -11.53 -4.30 14.06
CA SER A 56 -11.75 -3.20 13.13
C SER A 56 -10.90 -3.26 11.85
N SER A 57 -9.72 -3.88 11.92
CA SER A 57 -8.80 -4.06 10.78
C SER A 57 -8.98 -5.39 10.06
N ARG A 58 -9.78 -6.31 10.62
CA ARG A 58 -9.99 -7.61 10.02
C ARG A 58 -10.74 -7.55 8.70
N ILE A 59 -10.27 -8.34 7.74
CA ILE A 59 -10.91 -8.58 6.45
C ILE A 59 -10.70 -10.05 6.08
N GLU A 60 -11.60 -10.64 5.29
CA GLU A 60 -11.43 -12.03 4.87
C GLU A 60 -10.33 -12.18 3.81
N PRO A 61 -9.61 -13.32 3.74
CA PRO A 61 -8.73 -13.61 2.61
C PRO A 61 -9.51 -13.81 1.31
N LEU A 62 -8.83 -13.82 0.17
CA LEU A 62 -9.41 -14.31 -1.08
C LEU A 62 -9.32 -15.83 -1.07
N THR A 63 -10.40 -16.50 -1.46
CA THR A 63 -10.44 -17.95 -1.63
C THR A 63 -10.39 -18.32 -3.10
N PHE A 64 -9.77 -19.45 -3.44
CA PHE A 64 -9.75 -19.94 -4.80
C PHE A 64 -9.84 -21.46 -4.85
N LYS A 65 -10.34 -21.97 -5.98
CA LYS A 65 -10.31 -23.39 -6.35
C LYS A 65 -9.46 -23.55 -7.60
N GLY A 66 -8.90 -24.74 -7.81
CA GLY A 66 -8.05 -25.04 -8.96
C GLY A 66 -6.61 -24.55 -8.83
N PRO A 67 -5.86 -24.44 -9.93
CA PRO A 67 -4.42 -24.17 -9.89
C PRO A 67 -4.08 -22.84 -9.24
N PRO A 68 -3.18 -22.81 -8.23
CA PRO A 68 -2.78 -21.60 -7.54
C PRO A 68 -2.08 -20.58 -8.46
N GLU A 69 -1.37 -21.06 -9.48
CA GLU A 69 -0.69 -20.20 -10.45
C GLU A 69 -1.70 -19.38 -11.26
N LYS A 70 -2.85 -19.99 -11.63
CA LYS A 70 -3.94 -19.29 -12.33
C LYS A 70 -4.58 -18.25 -11.44
N ALA A 71 -4.84 -18.58 -10.17
CA ALA A 71 -5.39 -17.63 -9.21
C ALA A 71 -4.45 -16.44 -8.96
N TRP A 72 -3.15 -16.71 -8.90
CA TRP A 72 -2.13 -15.69 -8.74
C TRP A 72 -2.00 -14.77 -9.97
N ALA A 73 -2.05 -15.34 -11.16
CA ALA A 73 -2.06 -14.56 -12.40
C ALA A 73 -3.30 -13.68 -12.52
N ASP A 74 -4.48 -14.20 -12.16
CA ASP A 74 -5.73 -13.43 -12.14
C ASP A 74 -5.64 -12.26 -11.15
N LEU A 75 -5.10 -12.48 -9.95
CA LEU A 75 -4.87 -11.41 -8.96
C LEU A 75 -4.00 -10.28 -9.54
N LYS A 76 -2.88 -10.62 -10.18
CA LYS A 76 -1.97 -9.63 -10.78
C LYS A 76 -2.63 -8.80 -11.86
N GLU A 77 -3.41 -9.44 -12.72
CA GLU A 77 -4.13 -8.74 -13.77
C GLU A 77 -5.19 -7.76 -13.19
N MET A 78 -5.91 -8.16 -12.15
CA MET A 78 -6.86 -7.29 -11.49
C MET A 78 -6.20 -6.10 -10.80
N LEU A 79 -5.06 -6.32 -10.14
CA LEU A 79 -4.28 -5.23 -9.54
C LEU A 79 -3.92 -4.19 -10.60
N ARG A 80 -3.45 -4.65 -11.77
CA ARG A 80 -3.11 -3.79 -12.91
C ARG A 80 -4.33 -3.02 -13.41
N GLN A 81 -5.47 -3.67 -13.60
CA GLN A 81 -6.73 -3.05 -14.03
C GLN A 81 -7.24 -2.01 -13.03
N MET A 82 -7.01 -2.21 -11.74
CA MET A 82 -7.34 -1.26 -10.68
C MET A 82 -6.35 -0.09 -10.57
N GLY A 83 -5.28 -0.08 -11.36
CA GLY A 83 -4.23 0.94 -11.33
C GLY A 83 -3.17 0.73 -10.24
N GLY A 84 -3.06 -0.47 -9.72
CA GLY A 84 -1.97 -0.88 -8.83
C GLY A 84 -0.66 -1.07 -9.59
N THR A 85 0.45 -0.72 -8.95
CA THR A 85 1.79 -0.92 -9.50
C THR A 85 2.53 -1.95 -8.64
N THR A 86 2.85 -3.11 -9.23
CA THR A 86 3.65 -4.14 -8.56
C THR A 86 5.06 -3.63 -8.29
N GLN A 87 5.49 -3.72 -7.04
CA GLN A 87 6.81 -3.31 -6.57
C GLN A 87 7.74 -4.51 -6.36
N LYS A 88 7.19 -5.62 -5.86
CA LYS A 88 7.93 -6.86 -5.61
C LYS A 88 7.01 -8.06 -5.78
N GLU A 89 7.56 -9.13 -6.36
CA GLU A 89 6.93 -10.45 -6.38
C GLU A 89 8.01 -11.51 -6.14
N GLN A 90 7.81 -12.38 -5.17
CA GLN A 90 8.75 -13.44 -4.84
C GLN A 90 8.05 -14.53 -4.00
N ASP A 91 8.22 -15.80 -4.34
CA ASP A 91 7.86 -16.97 -3.51
C ASP A 91 6.42 -16.92 -2.93
N GLY A 92 5.43 -16.56 -3.75
CA GLY A 92 4.04 -16.43 -3.33
C GLY A 92 3.73 -15.18 -2.49
N TYR A 93 4.67 -14.23 -2.42
CA TYR A 93 4.46 -12.90 -1.87
C TYR A 93 4.43 -11.87 -2.99
N LEU A 94 3.49 -10.93 -2.93
CA LEU A 94 3.38 -9.80 -3.84
C LEU A 94 3.13 -8.52 -3.05
N TRP A 95 3.88 -7.48 -3.39
CA TRP A 95 3.66 -6.13 -2.91
C TRP A 95 3.36 -5.21 -4.08
N ALA A 96 2.27 -4.46 -3.98
CA ALA A 96 1.86 -3.44 -4.95
C ALA A 96 1.54 -2.13 -4.23
N THR A 97 1.58 -1.03 -4.95
CA THR A 97 1.22 0.29 -4.45
C THR A 97 0.08 0.90 -5.25
N PHE A 98 -0.76 1.68 -4.57
CA PHE A 98 -1.79 2.53 -5.16
C PHE A 98 -1.51 3.97 -4.77
N THR A 99 -1.48 4.88 -5.75
CA THR A 99 -1.23 6.30 -5.51
C THR A 99 -2.49 7.10 -5.82
N THR A 100 -2.97 7.90 -4.86
CA THR A 100 -4.11 8.78 -5.08
C THR A 100 -3.76 9.91 -6.06
N ARG A 101 -4.72 10.27 -6.93
CA ARG A 101 -4.45 11.23 -8.02
C ARG A 101 -4.16 12.65 -7.53
N ILE A 102 -4.89 13.11 -6.50
CA ILE A 102 -4.84 14.51 -6.05
C ILE A 102 -3.71 14.71 -5.04
N PHE A 103 -3.78 14.02 -3.91
CA PHE A 103 -2.85 14.21 -2.79
C PHE A 103 -1.59 13.37 -2.88
N ARG A 104 -1.49 12.49 -3.89
CA ARG A 104 -0.35 11.59 -4.10
C ARG A 104 -0.03 10.69 -2.90
N PHE A 105 -1.03 10.43 -2.05
CA PHE A 105 -0.87 9.45 -0.98
C PHE A 105 -0.64 8.06 -1.56
N VAL A 106 0.27 7.33 -0.94
CA VAL A 106 0.62 5.99 -1.34
C VAL A 106 0.09 5.01 -0.32
N ASP A 107 -0.69 4.04 -0.81
CA ASP A 107 -1.13 2.89 -0.02
C ASP A 107 -0.39 1.65 -0.49
N ASP A 108 0.03 0.83 0.46
CA ASP A 108 0.64 -0.46 0.18
C ASP A 108 -0.42 -1.55 0.23
N VAL A 109 -0.35 -2.47 -0.72
CA VAL A 109 -1.17 -3.69 -0.73
C VAL A 109 -0.25 -4.89 -0.88
N GLU A 110 -0.36 -5.81 0.06
CA GLU A 110 0.48 -7.00 0.15
C GLU A 110 -0.38 -8.24 0.07
N PHE A 111 0.11 -9.27 -0.59
CA PHE A 111 -0.56 -10.55 -0.73
C PHE A 111 0.39 -11.69 -0.41
N ARG A 112 -0.17 -12.74 0.21
CA ARG A 112 0.53 -13.99 0.48
C ARG A 112 -0.31 -15.18 0.04
N LEU A 113 0.21 -15.97 -0.87
CA LEU A 113 -0.42 -17.17 -1.39
C LEU A 113 -0.22 -18.34 -0.42
N VAL A 114 -1.28 -19.08 -0.13
CA VAL A 114 -1.26 -20.33 0.62
C VAL A 114 -1.91 -21.41 -0.26
N PRO A 115 -1.13 -22.07 -1.12
CA PRO A 115 -1.66 -23.00 -2.10
C PRO A 115 -2.45 -24.16 -1.49
N GLY A 116 -1.95 -24.74 -0.38
CA GLY A 116 -2.58 -25.88 0.26
C GLY A 116 -3.98 -25.62 0.82
N ASP A 117 -4.26 -24.37 1.20
CA ASP A 117 -5.55 -23.96 1.76
C ASP A 117 -6.47 -23.30 0.72
N GLY A 118 -5.96 -23.06 -0.49
CA GLY A 118 -6.71 -22.33 -1.51
C GLY A 118 -6.96 -20.87 -1.12
N LEU A 119 -6.00 -20.24 -0.42
CA LEU A 119 -6.14 -18.89 0.12
C LEU A 119 -5.08 -17.94 -0.43
N ILE A 120 -5.48 -16.67 -0.62
CA ILE A 120 -4.58 -15.55 -0.78
C ILE A 120 -4.89 -14.56 0.34
N HIS A 121 -3.99 -14.47 1.31
CA HIS A 121 -4.06 -13.44 2.34
C HIS A 121 -3.78 -12.08 1.76
N VAL A 122 -4.39 -11.04 2.34
CA VAL A 122 -4.26 -9.66 1.88
C VAL A 122 -4.08 -8.71 3.06
N ARG A 123 -3.23 -7.71 2.87
CA ARG A 123 -3.08 -6.55 3.73
C ARG A 123 -3.10 -5.30 2.86
N SER A 124 -3.85 -4.28 3.27
CA SER A 124 -3.84 -2.97 2.59
C SER A 124 -3.77 -1.87 3.63
N GLY A 125 -2.80 -0.97 3.51
CA GLY A 125 -2.56 0.07 4.50
C GLY A 125 -1.95 1.34 3.90
N SER A 126 -2.33 2.48 4.45
CA SER A 126 -1.78 3.78 4.05
C SER A 126 -0.46 4.05 4.73
N ARG A 127 0.50 4.62 3.98
CA ARG A 127 1.82 5.01 4.54
C ARG A 127 1.74 6.19 5.47
N VAL A 128 0.76 7.06 5.27
CA VAL A 128 0.60 8.32 6.01
C VAL A 128 -0.85 8.52 6.41
N GLY A 129 -1.05 9.32 7.45
CA GLY A 129 -2.37 9.67 7.97
C GLY A 129 -2.88 8.70 9.04
N TYR A 130 -3.68 9.24 9.97
CA TYR A 130 -4.28 8.45 11.03
C TYR A 130 -5.45 7.60 10.52
N SER A 131 -6.28 8.15 9.62
CA SER A 131 -7.43 7.46 9.04
C SER A 131 -7.41 7.58 7.52
N ASP A 132 -7.80 6.50 6.83
CA ASP A 132 -7.98 6.44 5.37
C ASP A 132 -9.45 6.55 4.94
N PHE A 133 -10.36 6.82 5.88
CA PHE A 133 -11.82 6.83 5.64
C PHE A 133 -12.34 5.54 4.98
N GLY A 134 -11.71 4.39 5.24
CA GLY A 134 -12.08 3.08 4.72
C GLY A 134 -11.66 2.83 3.27
N VAL A 135 -10.75 3.62 2.71
CA VAL A 135 -10.26 3.44 1.33
C VAL A 135 -9.61 2.07 1.15
N ASN A 136 -8.77 1.64 2.10
CA ASN A 136 -8.10 0.35 2.03
C ASN A 136 -9.09 -0.82 2.05
N ARG A 137 -10.10 -0.77 2.92
CA ARG A 137 -11.17 -1.80 2.95
C ARG A 137 -11.93 -1.85 1.64
N ARG A 138 -12.41 -0.71 1.13
CA ARG A 138 -13.15 -0.67 -0.15
C ARG A 138 -12.29 -1.16 -1.32
N ARG A 139 -11.00 -0.90 -1.31
CA ARG A 139 -10.06 -1.42 -2.32
C ARG A 139 -10.03 -2.94 -2.32
N VAL A 140 -9.85 -3.54 -1.14
CA VAL A 140 -9.79 -5.01 -1.01
C VAL A 140 -11.13 -5.64 -1.38
N GLU A 141 -12.27 -5.07 -0.97
CA GLU A 141 -13.58 -5.60 -1.34
C GLU A 141 -13.86 -5.47 -2.84
N ARG A 142 -13.44 -4.38 -3.48
CA ARG A 142 -13.53 -4.23 -4.93
C ARG A 142 -12.65 -5.29 -5.65
N LEU A 143 -11.44 -5.49 -5.18
CA LEU A 143 -10.55 -6.53 -5.72
C LEU A 143 -11.19 -7.90 -5.58
N ARG A 144 -11.75 -8.21 -4.43
CA ARG A 144 -12.47 -9.47 -4.14
C ARG A 144 -13.62 -9.70 -5.12
N ALA A 145 -14.47 -8.69 -5.33
CA ALA A 145 -15.59 -8.78 -6.25
C ALA A 145 -15.11 -9.07 -7.69
N MET A 146 -14.08 -8.38 -8.15
CA MET A 146 -13.48 -8.61 -9.48
C MET A 146 -12.86 -10.01 -9.57
N PHE A 147 -12.16 -10.44 -8.53
CA PHE A 147 -11.49 -11.76 -8.48
C PHE A 147 -12.48 -12.90 -8.63
N TYR A 148 -13.59 -12.84 -7.91
CA TYR A 148 -14.63 -13.88 -8.02
C TYR A 148 -15.37 -13.82 -9.35
N HIS A 149 -15.69 -12.63 -9.84
CA HIS A 149 -16.37 -12.48 -11.14
C HIS A 149 -15.58 -13.12 -12.30
N VAL A 150 -14.30 -12.80 -12.41
CA VAL A 150 -13.43 -13.35 -13.48
C VAL A 150 -13.28 -14.86 -13.36
N ARG A 151 -13.20 -15.38 -12.14
CA ARG A 151 -13.05 -16.82 -11.92
C ARG A 151 -14.34 -17.58 -12.21
N ASP A 152 -15.49 -17.01 -11.87
CA ASP A 152 -16.80 -17.59 -12.20
C ASP A 152 -17.02 -17.62 -13.72
N GLU A 153 -16.65 -16.56 -14.45
CA GLU A 153 -16.74 -16.53 -15.91
C GLU A 153 -15.83 -17.58 -16.54
N LYS A 154 -14.58 -17.71 -16.09
CA LYS A 154 -13.63 -18.71 -16.60
C LYS A 154 -14.09 -20.15 -16.33
N THR A 155 -14.65 -20.42 -15.15
CA THR A 155 -15.20 -21.74 -14.82
C THR A 155 -16.39 -22.12 -15.70
N ARG A 156 -17.20 -21.13 -16.08
CA ARG A 156 -18.32 -21.37 -17.00
C ARG A 156 -17.87 -21.58 -18.45
N ALA A 157 -16.77 -20.93 -18.86
CA ALA A 157 -16.22 -21.03 -20.21
C ALA A 157 -15.40 -22.33 -20.44
N GLU A 158 -14.83 -22.89 -19.39
CA GLU A 158 -14.08 -24.17 -19.40
C GLU A 158 -14.76 -25.14 -18.42
N PRO A 159 -15.96 -25.71 -18.76
CA PRO A 159 -16.54 -26.76 -17.94
C PRO A 159 -15.59 -27.96 -17.98
N ASP A 160 -15.33 -28.55 -16.79
CA ASP A 160 -14.49 -29.73 -16.63
C ASP A 160 -14.89 -30.80 -17.66
N VAL A 161 -13.91 -31.18 -18.52
CA VAL A 161 -14.03 -32.30 -19.50
C VAL A 161 -13.72 -33.60 -18.77
#